data_a31ec6d4912d35abb3b86a9f025f32ab
#
_entry.id   a31ec6d4912d35abb3b86a9f025f32ab
#
_cell.length_a   1.000
_cell.length_b   1.000
_cell.length_c   1.000
_cell.angle_alpha   90.00
_cell.angle_beta   90.00
_cell.angle_gamma   90.00
#
_symmetry.space_group_name_H-M   'P 1'
#
loop_
_entity.id
_entity.type
_entity.pdbx_description
1 polymer ?
#
loop_
_entity_poly.entity_id
_entity_poly.type
_entity_poly.pdbx_seq_one_letter_code
_entity_poly.pdbx_strand_id
1 'polypeptide(L)'
;KMFPKEPAMPRRILFAVALVSLLAGCDKISTIPGLGPDPRIAQREEEAKAIGGACRHALRGVEDCYMLNPKASKAAVFTGWKEMDQYMRENNIEGKPSVVNTPAQPASDKIETEPKSAAADKKS
;
A
#
# COMPACT_ATOMS: atom_id res chain seq x y z
N LYS A 1 3.83 -25.68 -57.99
CA LYS A 1 3.62 -24.97 -56.66
C LYS A 1 2.25 -25.40 -56.16
N MET A 2 2.22 -26.35 -55.23
CA MET A 2 1.02 -26.78 -54.56
C MET A 2 0.71 -25.82 -53.43
N PHE A 3 -0.38 -25.09 -53.52
CA PHE A 3 -0.91 -24.34 -52.39
C PHE A 3 -1.66 -25.31 -51.47
N PRO A 4 -1.38 -25.35 -50.16
CA PRO A 4 -2.15 -26.18 -49.27
C PRO A 4 -3.58 -25.67 -49.22
N LYS A 5 -4.53 -26.57 -49.47
CA LYS A 5 -5.97 -26.35 -49.37
C LYS A 5 -6.30 -26.05 -47.93
N GLU A 6 -6.61 -24.80 -47.61
CA GLU A 6 -7.07 -24.43 -46.28
C GLU A 6 -8.33 -25.20 -45.88
N PRO A 7 -8.37 -25.80 -44.66
CA PRO A 7 -9.58 -26.41 -44.16
C PRO A 7 -10.65 -25.34 -43.98
N ALA A 8 -11.77 -25.48 -44.65
CA ALA A 8 -12.93 -24.64 -44.50
C ALA A 8 -13.46 -24.77 -43.06
N MET A 9 -13.04 -23.86 -42.19
CA MET A 9 -13.53 -23.83 -40.82
C MET A 9 -15.02 -23.49 -40.82
N PRO A 10 -15.85 -24.25 -40.10
CA PRO A 10 -17.26 -23.96 -40.02
C PRO A 10 -17.48 -22.60 -39.41
N ARG A 11 -18.34 -21.81 -40.05
CA ARG A 11 -18.64 -20.40 -39.70
C ARG A 11 -18.85 -20.16 -38.19
N ARG A 12 -19.35 -21.17 -37.47
CA ARG A 12 -19.55 -21.16 -36.01
C ARG A 12 -18.25 -21.06 -35.23
N ILE A 13 -17.17 -21.74 -35.70
CA ILE A 13 -15.85 -21.68 -35.07
C ILE A 13 -15.21 -20.31 -35.28
N LEU A 14 -15.37 -19.71 -36.47
CA LEU A 14 -14.88 -18.36 -36.75
C LEU A 14 -15.54 -17.32 -35.83
N PHE A 15 -16.85 -17.43 -35.61
CA PHE A 15 -17.57 -16.56 -34.70
C PHE A 15 -17.12 -16.78 -33.22
N ALA A 16 -16.90 -18.03 -32.80
CA ALA A 16 -16.43 -18.33 -31.46
C ALA A 16 -15.01 -17.79 -31.22
N VAL A 17 -14.09 -17.93 -32.17
CA VAL A 17 -12.73 -17.42 -32.07
C VAL A 17 -12.73 -15.88 -32.06
N ALA A 18 -13.56 -15.24 -32.90
CA ALA A 18 -13.71 -13.78 -32.91
C ALA A 18 -14.26 -13.26 -31.56
N LEU A 19 -15.22 -13.98 -30.96
CA LEU A 19 -15.80 -13.57 -29.67
C LEU A 19 -14.79 -13.71 -28.52
N VAL A 20 -14.00 -14.76 -28.52
CA VAL A 20 -12.93 -15.01 -27.50
C VAL A 20 -11.83 -13.95 -27.66
N SER A 21 -11.47 -13.55 -28.87
CA SER A 21 -10.47 -12.52 -29.13
C SER A 21 -10.90 -11.14 -28.65
N LEU A 22 -12.21 -10.85 -28.62
CA LEU A 22 -12.74 -9.58 -28.10
C LEU A 22 -12.71 -9.52 -26.56
N LEU A 23 -12.79 -10.64 -25.86
CA LEU A 23 -12.69 -10.66 -24.39
C LEU A 23 -11.23 -10.55 -23.89
N ALA A 24 -10.25 -10.96 -24.68
CA ALA A 24 -8.83 -10.88 -24.31
C ALA A 24 -8.22 -9.47 -24.50
N GLY A 25 -8.99 -8.53 -25.06
CA GLY A 25 -8.51 -7.19 -25.42
C GLY A 25 -8.43 -6.17 -24.28
N CYS A 26 -8.98 -6.46 -23.08
CA CYS A 26 -9.06 -5.45 -22.01
C CYS A 26 -7.71 -5.12 -21.33
N ASP A 27 -6.72 -6.02 -21.39
CA ASP A 27 -5.40 -5.77 -20.79
C ASP A 27 -4.47 -4.89 -21.65
N LYS A 28 -4.79 -4.72 -22.93
CA LYS A 28 -3.92 -3.99 -23.86
C LYS A 28 -4.22 -2.49 -23.96
N ILE A 29 -5.31 -2.02 -23.36
CA ILE A 29 -5.70 -0.59 -23.42
C ILE A 29 -4.71 0.29 -22.64
N SER A 30 -4.10 -0.23 -21.58
CA SER A 30 -3.09 0.47 -20.78
C SER A 30 -1.76 0.70 -21.51
N THR A 31 -1.55 0.05 -22.67
CA THR A 31 -0.28 0.15 -23.43
C THR A 31 -0.35 1.25 -24.49
N ILE A 32 -1.52 1.86 -24.70
CA ILE A 32 -1.68 2.95 -25.70
C ILE A 32 -1.25 4.27 -25.06
N PRO A 33 -0.24 4.98 -25.60
CA PRO A 33 0.16 6.28 -25.08
C PRO A 33 -1.03 7.25 -25.09
N GLY A 34 -1.44 7.72 -23.89
CA GLY A 34 -2.53 8.67 -23.72
C GLY A 34 -3.91 8.07 -23.41
N LEU A 35 -4.11 6.74 -23.42
CA LEU A 35 -5.37 6.08 -23.04
C LEU A 35 -5.28 5.27 -21.74
N GLY A 36 -4.08 5.03 -21.22
CA GLY A 36 -3.89 4.35 -19.94
C GLY A 36 -3.94 5.33 -18.77
N PRO A 37 -4.14 4.84 -17.52
CA PRO A 37 -3.98 5.66 -16.34
C PRO A 37 -2.57 6.26 -16.31
N ASP A 38 -2.46 7.53 -15.96
CA ASP A 38 -1.18 8.23 -15.84
C ASP A 38 -0.27 7.43 -14.89
N PRO A 39 0.93 6.98 -15.33
CA PRO A 39 1.85 6.21 -14.49
C PRO A 39 2.25 6.96 -13.22
N ARG A 40 2.17 8.28 -13.21
CA ARG A 40 2.39 9.10 -12.02
C ARG A 40 1.30 8.92 -10.97
N ILE A 41 0.06 8.62 -11.37
CA ILE A 41 -1.02 8.33 -10.42
C ILE A 41 -0.75 7.00 -9.73
N ALA A 42 -0.42 5.95 -10.50
CA ALA A 42 -0.07 4.65 -9.95
C ALA A 42 1.11 4.74 -8.97
N GLN A 43 2.15 5.48 -9.34
CA GLN A 43 3.30 5.70 -8.45
C GLN A 43 2.91 6.39 -7.15
N ARG A 44 2.08 7.44 -7.19
CA ARG A 44 1.60 8.13 -5.98
C ARG A 44 0.75 7.24 -5.09
N GLU A 45 -0.05 6.36 -5.67
CA GLU A 45 -0.85 5.40 -4.91
C GLU A 45 0.06 4.38 -4.19
N GLU A 46 1.08 3.86 -4.85
CA GLU A 46 2.06 2.96 -4.23
C GLU A 46 2.88 3.67 -3.14
N GLU A 47 3.30 4.91 -3.36
CA GLU A 47 3.96 5.72 -2.33
C GLU A 47 3.05 5.93 -1.11
N ALA A 48 1.77 6.22 -1.34
CA ALA A 48 0.81 6.42 -0.26
C ALA A 48 0.55 5.10 0.52
N LYS A 49 0.50 3.96 -0.13
CA LYS A 49 0.45 2.64 0.54
C LYS A 49 1.69 2.41 1.40
N ALA A 50 2.88 2.68 0.89
CA ALA A 50 4.12 2.57 1.64
C ALA A 50 4.13 3.45 2.90
N ILE A 51 3.62 4.69 2.79
CA ILE A 51 3.43 5.60 3.94
C ILE A 51 2.51 4.96 4.99
N GLY A 52 1.38 4.39 4.57
CA GLY A 52 0.46 3.71 5.48
C GLY A 52 1.10 2.56 6.24
N GLY A 53 1.83 1.71 5.56
CA GLY A 53 2.57 0.61 6.17
C GLY A 53 3.64 1.09 7.15
N ALA A 54 4.40 2.12 6.80
CA ALA A 54 5.40 2.71 7.68
C ALA A 54 4.79 3.29 8.96
N CYS A 55 3.64 3.99 8.85
CA CYS A 55 2.91 4.51 9.99
C CYS A 55 2.49 3.39 10.96
N ARG A 56 1.93 2.29 10.43
CA ARG A 56 1.51 1.18 11.28
C ARG A 56 2.69 0.51 11.98
N HIS A 57 3.79 0.30 11.26
CA HIS A 57 5.02 -0.24 11.86
C HIS A 57 5.58 0.67 12.95
N ALA A 58 5.42 1.99 12.81
CA ALA A 58 5.79 3.01 13.78
C ALA A 58 4.75 3.19 14.91
N LEU A 59 3.79 2.29 15.06
CA LEU A 59 2.73 2.31 16.08
C LEU A 59 1.83 3.56 16.03
N ARG A 60 1.72 4.20 14.86
CA ARG A 60 0.85 5.36 14.67
C ARG A 60 -0.56 4.92 14.27
N GLY A 61 -1.56 5.61 14.79
CA GLY A 61 -2.92 5.50 14.30
C GLY A 61 -3.04 5.95 12.84
N VAL A 62 -4.04 5.44 12.12
CA VAL A 62 -4.24 5.82 10.72
C VAL A 62 -4.59 7.29 10.58
N GLU A 63 -5.30 7.87 11.53
CA GLU A 63 -5.65 9.29 11.57
C GLU A 63 -4.41 10.18 11.69
N ASP A 64 -3.48 9.81 12.57
CA ASP A 64 -2.20 10.51 12.71
C ASP A 64 -1.42 10.47 11.41
N CYS A 65 -1.45 9.31 10.74
CA CYS A 65 -0.82 9.14 9.43
C CYS A 65 -1.40 10.10 8.38
N TYR A 66 -2.72 10.29 8.37
CA TYR A 66 -3.37 11.27 7.46
C TYR A 66 -2.96 12.71 7.77
N MET A 67 -2.85 13.07 9.03
CA MET A 67 -2.44 14.41 9.43
C MET A 67 -0.99 14.69 9.05
N LEU A 68 -0.12 13.72 9.19
CA LEU A 68 1.29 13.84 8.84
C LEU A 68 1.53 13.87 7.33
N ASN A 69 0.60 13.32 6.54
CA ASN A 69 0.73 13.18 5.09
C ASN A 69 -0.52 13.71 4.35
N PRO A 70 -0.84 15.01 4.48
CA PRO A 70 -2.11 15.55 3.98
C PRO A 70 -2.26 15.51 2.46
N LYS A 71 -1.16 15.36 1.72
CA LYS A 71 -1.15 15.28 0.25
C LYS A 71 -1.24 13.84 -0.27
N ALA A 72 -1.09 12.83 0.60
CA ALA A 72 -1.18 11.44 0.21
C ALA A 72 -2.64 11.01 0.04
N SER A 73 -2.89 10.07 -0.88
CA SER A 73 -4.20 9.43 -1.04
C SER A 73 -4.58 8.72 0.25
N LYS A 74 -5.62 9.20 0.95
CA LYS A 74 -6.08 8.60 2.20
C LYS A 74 -6.50 7.15 2.03
N ALA A 75 -7.11 6.82 0.89
CA ALA A 75 -7.52 5.45 0.59
C ALA A 75 -6.31 4.51 0.49
N ALA A 76 -5.27 4.93 -0.23
CA ALA A 76 -4.05 4.15 -0.37
C ALA A 76 -3.27 4.05 0.94
N VAL A 77 -3.17 5.14 1.72
CA VAL A 77 -2.59 5.12 3.08
C VAL A 77 -3.32 4.14 3.98
N PHE A 78 -4.65 4.15 3.97
CA PHE A 78 -5.45 3.20 4.76
C PHE A 78 -5.19 1.75 4.34
N THR A 79 -5.13 1.51 3.03
CA THR A 79 -4.83 0.17 2.50
C THR A 79 -3.48 -0.32 2.99
N GLY A 80 -2.43 0.47 2.85
CA GLY A 80 -1.09 0.11 3.31
C GLY A 80 -1.00 -0.07 4.82
N TRP A 81 -1.68 0.77 5.60
CA TRP A 81 -1.76 0.63 7.06
C TRP A 81 -2.41 -0.70 7.47
N LYS A 82 -3.53 -1.04 6.85
CA LYS A 82 -4.27 -2.28 7.11
C LYS A 82 -3.47 -3.53 6.70
N GLU A 83 -2.83 -3.50 5.53
CA GLU A 83 -1.98 -4.60 5.05
C GLU A 83 -0.82 -4.85 6.01
N MET A 84 -0.15 -3.80 6.48
CA MET A 84 0.93 -3.90 7.46
C MET A 84 0.43 -4.41 8.81
N ASP A 85 -0.73 -3.96 9.27
CA ASP A 85 -1.34 -4.42 10.52
C ASP A 85 -1.63 -5.93 10.47
N GLN A 86 -2.16 -6.42 9.37
CA GLN A 86 -2.39 -7.84 9.16
C GLN A 86 -1.06 -8.61 9.14
N TYR A 87 -0.09 -8.15 8.36
CA TYR A 87 1.23 -8.77 8.26
C TYR A 87 1.93 -8.86 9.62
N MET A 88 1.89 -7.79 10.41
CA MET A 88 2.51 -7.75 11.74
C MET A 88 1.84 -8.75 12.70
N ARG A 89 0.51 -8.86 12.67
CA ARG A 89 -0.22 -9.84 13.49
C ARG A 89 0.09 -11.28 13.10
N GLU A 90 0.09 -11.57 11.81
CA GLU A 90 0.36 -12.93 11.30
C GLU A 90 1.79 -13.39 11.59
N ASN A 91 2.75 -12.48 11.66
CA ASN A 91 4.16 -12.78 11.87
C ASN A 91 4.66 -12.46 13.30
N ASN A 92 3.76 -12.08 14.22
CA ASN A 92 4.09 -11.68 15.59
C ASN A 92 5.17 -10.59 15.65
N ILE A 93 5.08 -9.61 14.75
CA ILE A 93 6.00 -8.48 14.69
C ILE A 93 5.48 -7.35 15.58
N GLU A 94 6.28 -6.92 16.52
CA GLU A 94 6.03 -5.71 17.31
C GLU A 94 6.54 -4.50 16.56
N GLY A 95 5.70 -3.46 16.45
CA GLY A 95 6.11 -2.17 15.90
C GLY A 95 7.08 -1.45 16.83
N LYS A 96 7.77 -0.46 16.28
CA LYS A 96 8.68 0.39 17.06
C LYS A 96 8.26 1.85 16.92
N PRO A 97 8.09 2.59 18.03
CA PRO A 97 7.78 4.01 17.95
C PRO A 97 8.83 4.76 17.13
N SER A 98 8.36 5.65 16.26
CA SER A 98 9.26 6.51 15.50
C SER A 98 9.89 7.54 16.42
N VAL A 99 11.22 7.62 16.41
CA VAL A 99 11.99 8.64 17.14
C VAL A 99 12.08 9.98 16.40
N VAL A 100 11.61 10.00 15.15
CA VAL A 100 11.57 11.23 14.37
C VAL A 100 10.36 12.04 14.83
N ASN A 101 10.62 13.08 15.62
CA ASN A 101 9.60 14.06 15.96
C ASN A 101 9.28 14.88 14.70
N THR A 102 8.06 14.73 14.18
CA THR A 102 7.56 15.63 13.14
C THR A 102 7.49 17.02 13.76
N PRO A 103 8.08 18.05 13.15
CA PRO A 103 7.96 19.39 13.64
C PRO A 103 6.49 19.84 13.55
N ALA A 104 5.93 20.26 14.67
CA ALA A 104 4.61 20.81 14.88
C ALA A 104 3.55 19.89 15.50
N GLN A 105 3.83 19.40 16.69
CA GLN A 105 2.78 19.29 17.68
C GLN A 105 3.26 20.05 18.92
N PRO A 106 2.53 21.05 19.44
CA PRO A 106 2.92 21.70 20.68
C PRO A 106 2.99 20.60 21.75
N ALA A 107 4.13 20.54 22.41
CA ALA A 107 4.37 19.61 23.49
C ALA A 107 3.25 19.74 24.52
N SER A 108 2.39 18.75 24.56
CA SER A 108 1.60 18.51 25.77
C SER A 108 2.60 17.97 26.78
N ASP A 109 3.02 18.84 27.69
CA ASP A 109 3.83 18.49 28.83
C ASP A 109 3.20 17.31 29.57
N LYS A 110 3.66 16.10 29.26
CA LYS A 110 3.63 14.99 30.21
C LYS A 110 5.00 14.88 30.79
N ILE A 111 5.14 15.57 31.91
CA ILE A 111 6.20 15.33 32.88
C ILE A 111 6.10 13.83 33.25
N GLU A 112 6.97 13.04 32.65
CA GLU A 112 7.21 11.69 33.09
C GLU A 112 8.02 11.78 34.38
N THR A 113 7.34 11.61 35.47
CA THR A 113 7.96 11.48 36.79
C THR A 113 8.72 10.17 36.82
N GLU A 114 10.02 10.24 36.66
CA GLU A 114 10.93 9.11 36.91
C GLU A 114 10.68 8.54 38.31
N PRO A 115 10.50 7.22 38.47
CA PRO A 115 10.50 6.63 39.80
C PRO A 115 11.92 6.64 40.31
N LYS A 116 12.18 7.55 41.22
CA LYS A 116 13.42 7.60 42.02
C LYS A 116 13.63 6.27 42.73
N SER A 117 14.60 5.50 42.27
CA SER A 117 15.10 4.32 42.91
C SER A 117 15.56 4.68 44.32
N ALA A 118 14.82 4.18 45.31
CA ALA A 118 15.25 4.25 46.70
C ALA A 118 16.41 3.26 46.90
N ALA A 119 17.60 3.81 47.04
CA ALA A 119 18.76 3.07 47.53
C ALA A 119 18.50 2.67 48.97
N ALA A 120 18.53 1.40 49.21
CA ALA A 120 18.51 0.83 50.56
C ALA A 120 19.85 1.13 51.26
N ASP A 121 19.76 1.93 52.28
CA ASP A 121 20.86 2.05 53.26
C ASP A 121 20.71 0.94 54.26
N LYS A 122 21.69 0.05 54.26
CA LYS A 122 21.83 -0.98 55.26
C LYS A 122 23.06 -0.64 56.09
N LYS A 123 22.83 -0.15 57.26
CA LYS A 123 23.88 -0.05 58.27
C LYS A 123 23.46 -0.63 59.61
N SER A 124 24.21 -1.64 59.92
CA SER A 124 24.62 -2.13 61.26
C SER A 124 23.61 -2.84 62.11
#